data_143e87cbb6b4dff7531a6dff7d488286
#
_entry.id   143e87cbb6b4dff7531a6dff7d488286
#
_cell.length_a   1.000
_cell.length_b   1.000
_cell.length_c   1.000
_cell.angle_alpha   90.00
_cell.angle_beta   90.00
_cell.angle_gamma   90.00
#
_symmetry.space_group_name_H-M   'P 1'
#
loop_
_entity.id
_entity.type
_entity.pdbx_description
1 polymer ?
#
loop_
_entity_poly.entity_id
_entity_poly.type
_entity_poly.pdbx_seq_one_letter_code
_entity_poly.pdbx_strand_id
1 'polypeptide(L)'
;MNYLNNISWTINSPISNLKIINSDHYEEFDEKYVDEEDDYYYSNEVNEIVINRIFSTCGIILKIPIQRFNQNQIDLKLDGPVTVKNILETLYHFYNVEEVNMDILKNIPDDCFHYVRNMKTKVKRGKVMHWIDLMGGKIFFEGFRRIGENTYYLNLGS
;
A
#
# COMPACT_ATOMS: atom_id res chain seq x y z
N MET A 1 15.44 -12.58 4.83
CA MET A 1 14.66 -12.49 3.59
C MET A 1 13.62 -11.39 3.75
N ASN A 2 13.64 -10.38 2.91
CA ASN A 2 12.70 -9.26 3.03
C ASN A 2 11.42 -9.59 2.23
N TYR A 3 10.51 -10.31 2.87
CA TYR A 3 9.26 -10.76 2.22
C TYR A 3 8.37 -9.60 1.71
N LEU A 4 8.57 -8.39 2.21
CA LEU A 4 7.79 -7.23 1.79
C LEU A 4 7.99 -6.89 0.31
N ASN A 5 9.18 -7.15 -0.23
CA ASN A 5 9.46 -6.90 -1.66
C ASN A 5 8.82 -7.95 -2.57
N ASN A 6 8.33 -9.06 -2.01
CA ASN A 6 7.72 -10.15 -2.76
C ASN A 6 6.19 -10.15 -2.66
N ILE A 7 5.61 -9.15 -2.00
CA ILE A 7 4.16 -9.02 -1.90
C ILE A 7 3.60 -8.45 -3.20
N SER A 8 2.72 -9.21 -3.84
CA SER A 8 1.88 -8.75 -4.94
C SER A 8 0.50 -8.39 -4.41
N TRP A 9 0.23 -7.11 -4.30
CA TRP A 9 -1.01 -6.60 -3.76
C TRP A 9 -1.29 -5.18 -4.26
N THR A 10 -2.56 -4.83 -4.40
CA THR A 10 -3.00 -3.48 -4.69
C THR A 10 -3.74 -2.91 -3.49
N ILE A 11 -3.46 -1.65 -3.15
CA ILE A 11 -4.02 -1.01 -1.94
C ILE A 11 -5.54 -0.85 -1.96
N ASN A 12 -6.18 -1.02 -3.11
CA ASN A 12 -7.64 -1.01 -3.26
C ASN A 12 -8.27 -2.40 -3.14
N SER A 13 -7.48 -3.44 -2.94
CA SER A 13 -7.96 -4.82 -2.78
C SER A 13 -7.91 -5.27 -1.33
N PRO A 14 -8.85 -6.10 -0.87
CA PRO A 14 -8.78 -6.72 0.44
C PRO A 14 -7.48 -7.52 0.61
N ILE A 15 -7.00 -7.63 1.85
CA ILE A 15 -5.77 -8.38 2.16
C ILE A 15 -5.91 -9.86 1.80
N SER A 16 -7.13 -10.40 1.80
CA SER A 16 -7.39 -11.77 1.33
C SER A 16 -6.96 -12.04 -0.12
N ASN A 17 -6.81 -11.00 -0.93
CA ASN A 17 -6.34 -11.09 -2.31
C ASN A 17 -4.82 -10.95 -2.45
N LEU A 18 -4.12 -10.77 -1.35
CA LEU A 18 -2.66 -10.66 -1.34
C LEU A 18 -2.03 -11.98 -1.79
N LYS A 19 -0.99 -11.87 -2.60
CA LYS A 19 -0.15 -12.99 -3.02
C LYS A 19 1.31 -12.69 -2.65
N ILE A 20 2.05 -13.72 -2.27
CA ILE A 20 3.49 -13.61 -2.02
C ILE A 20 4.21 -14.43 -3.07
N ILE A 21 5.10 -13.78 -3.81
CA ILE A 21 5.87 -14.42 -4.87
C ILE A 21 6.92 -15.33 -4.23
N ASN A 22 6.96 -16.57 -4.70
CA ASN A 22 7.98 -17.52 -4.32
C ASN A 22 9.23 -17.30 -5.18
N SER A 23 10.21 -16.59 -4.64
CA SER A 23 11.45 -16.26 -5.35
C SER A 23 12.36 -17.46 -5.61
N ASP A 24 12.16 -18.56 -4.88
CA ASP A 24 13.00 -19.77 -5.04
C ASP A 24 12.76 -20.46 -6.38
N HIS A 25 11.63 -20.20 -7.04
CA HIS A 25 11.32 -20.70 -8.37
C HIS A 25 11.87 -19.86 -9.53
N TYR A 26 12.39 -18.66 -9.26
CA TYR A 26 12.92 -17.77 -10.32
C TYR A 26 14.26 -18.24 -10.88
N GLU A 27 15.01 -19.09 -10.19
CA GLU A 27 16.34 -19.56 -10.62
C GLU A 27 16.29 -20.77 -11.59
N GLU A 28 15.14 -21.43 -11.77
CA GLU A 28 14.98 -22.62 -12.62
C GLU A 28 14.21 -22.35 -13.93
N PHE A 29 14.19 -21.12 -14.46
CA PHE A 29 13.50 -20.81 -15.71
C PHE A 29 14.20 -21.35 -16.95
N ASP A 30 13.84 -22.57 -17.33
CA ASP A 30 13.91 -23.03 -18.71
C ASP A 30 12.57 -22.70 -19.40
N GLU A 31 12.59 -21.98 -20.51
CA GLU A 31 11.44 -21.39 -21.22
C GLU A 31 10.33 -22.38 -21.64
N LYS A 32 10.37 -23.62 -21.20
CA LYS A 32 9.52 -24.73 -21.66
C LYS A 32 8.29 -25.07 -20.82
N TYR A 33 8.11 -24.47 -19.63
CA TYR A 33 6.98 -24.79 -18.73
C TYR A 33 6.22 -23.55 -18.33
N VAL A 34 5.38 -23.02 -19.21
CA VAL A 34 4.55 -21.81 -19.00
C VAL A 34 3.14 -22.13 -18.52
N ASP A 35 2.81 -23.34 -18.11
CA ASP A 35 1.41 -23.74 -17.89
C ASP A 35 0.94 -23.87 -16.43
N GLU A 36 1.75 -23.50 -15.43
CA GLU A 36 1.30 -23.54 -14.04
C GLU A 36 1.54 -22.20 -13.35
N GLU A 37 0.60 -21.25 -13.51
CA GLU A 37 0.59 -19.97 -12.78
C GLU A 37 0.62 -20.15 -11.26
N ASP A 38 0.20 -21.30 -10.74
CA ASP A 38 0.11 -21.60 -9.31
C ASP A 38 1.47 -21.79 -8.62
N ASP A 39 2.53 -22.13 -9.36
CA ASP A 39 3.86 -22.41 -8.80
C ASP A 39 4.65 -21.13 -8.43
N TYR A 40 4.22 -19.95 -8.92
CA TYR A 40 4.91 -18.67 -8.64
C TYR A 40 4.57 -18.07 -7.29
N TYR A 41 3.49 -18.47 -6.68
CA TYR A 41 2.99 -17.91 -5.45
C TYR A 41 2.96 -18.94 -4.33
N TYR A 42 3.26 -18.47 -3.13
CA TYR A 42 3.05 -19.30 -1.94
C TYR A 42 1.55 -19.56 -1.72
N SER A 43 1.23 -20.70 -1.08
CA SER A 43 -0.13 -21.02 -0.66
C SER A 43 -0.69 -19.97 0.31
N ASN A 44 -2.02 -19.93 0.45
CA ASN A 44 -2.68 -19.04 1.41
C ASN A 44 -2.24 -19.30 2.85
N GLU A 45 -1.94 -20.55 3.22
CA GLU A 45 -1.44 -20.91 4.54
C GLU A 45 -0.07 -20.29 4.82
N VAL A 46 0.85 -20.32 3.83
CA VAL A 46 2.16 -19.68 3.94
C VAL A 46 2.02 -18.17 3.98
N ASN A 47 1.13 -17.59 3.20
CA ASN A 47 0.84 -16.16 3.20
C ASN A 47 0.40 -15.70 4.59
N GLU A 48 -0.50 -16.43 5.25
CA GLU A 48 -0.95 -16.14 6.62
C GLU A 48 0.22 -16.15 7.62
N ILE A 49 1.12 -17.11 7.53
CA ILE A 49 2.30 -17.19 8.38
C ILE A 49 3.20 -15.97 8.17
N VAL A 50 3.44 -15.58 6.93
CA VAL A 50 4.34 -14.48 6.58
C VAL A 50 3.79 -13.13 7.05
N ILE A 51 2.51 -12.84 6.81
CA ILE A 51 1.91 -11.56 7.19
C ILE A 51 1.73 -11.40 8.70
N ASN A 52 1.66 -12.50 9.45
CA ASN A 52 1.59 -12.47 10.91
C ASN A 52 2.97 -12.35 11.59
N ARG A 53 4.06 -12.31 10.84
CA ARG A 53 5.40 -12.05 11.40
C ARG A 53 5.50 -10.64 11.96
N ILE A 54 6.24 -10.52 13.05
CA ILE A 54 6.55 -9.22 13.64
C ILE A 54 7.49 -8.46 12.68
N PHE A 55 7.02 -7.30 12.23
CA PHE A 55 7.80 -6.37 11.45
C PHE A 55 8.69 -5.49 12.34
N SER A 56 8.13 -5.01 13.45
CA SER A 56 8.83 -4.22 14.45
C SER A 56 8.30 -4.52 15.84
N THR A 57 9.20 -4.61 16.83
CA THR A 57 8.83 -4.73 18.24
C THR A 57 8.43 -3.38 18.84
N CYS A 58 8.87 -2.30 18.23
CA CYS A 58 8.52 -0.92 18.60
C CYS A 58 7.42 -0.38 17.67
N GLY A 59 6.79 0.71 18.09
CA GLY A 59 5.90 1.47 17.21
C GLY A 59 6.67 2.02 16.00
N ILE A 60 5.95 2.22 14.90
CA ILE A 60 6.49 2.76 13.66
C ILE A 60 5.67 3.95 13.16
N ILE A 61 6.31 4.76 12.33
CA ILE A 61 5.66 5.82 11.56
C ILE A 61 5.74 5.43 10.08
N LEU A 62 4.59 5.35 9.44
CA LEU A 62 4.49 5.16 8.00
C LEU A 62 4.18 6.51 7.35
N LYS A 63 5.08 6.96 6.50
CA LYS A 63 4.82 8.11 5.62
C LYS A 63 4.22 7.60 4.34
N ILE A 64 2.97 7.96 4.09
CA ILE A 64 2.21 7.45 2.95
C ILE A 64 1.86 8.58 1.98
N PRO A 65 1.97 8.33 0.66
CA PRO A 65 1.55 9.30 -0.33
C PRO A 65 0.02 9.44 -0.33
N ILE A 66 -0.47 10.66 -0.49
CA ILE A 66 -1.90 10.96 -0.59
C ILE A 66 -2.31 11.46 -1.97
N GLN A 67 -1.36 11.53 -2.88
CA GLN A 67 -1.57 12.05 -4.23
C GLN A 67 -0.60 11.39 -5.22
N ARG A 68 -1.07 11.17 -6.45
CA ARG A 68 -0.32 10.43 -7.48
C ARG A 68 1.03 11.04 -7.83
N PHE A 69 1.11 12.35 -8.00
CA PHE A 69 2.27 13.03 -8.59
C PHE A 69 2.97 14.02 -7.67
N ASN A 70 2.55 14.10 -6.43
CA ASN A 70 3.09 15.05 -5.49
C ASN A 70 3.72 14.32 -4.29
N GLN A 71 4.69 14.98 -3.67
CA GLN A 71 5.35 14.47 -2.46
C GLN A 71 4.53 14.69 -1.18
N ASN A 72 3.28 15.13 -1.30
CA ASN A 72 2.39 15.23 -0.16
C ASN A 72 2.15 13.87 0.48
N GLN A 73 2.34 13.81 1.78
CA GLN A 73 2.30 12.59 2.57
C GLN A 73 1.61 12.83 3.91
N ILE A 74 1.01 11.76 4.42
CA ILE A 74 0.45 11.71 5.77
C ILE A 74 1.25 10.71 6.59
N ASP A 75 1.41 10.99 7.87
CA ASP A 75 2.04 10.08 8.81
C ASP A 75 0.97 9.22 9.48
N LEU A 76 1.07 7.90 9.30
CA LEU A 76 0.30 6.93 10.06
C LEU A 76 1.18 6.34 11.16
N LYS A 77 0.71 6.42 12.40
CA LYS A 77 1.40 5.86 13.57
C LYS A 77 0.79 4.51 13.92
N LEU A 78 1.63 3.50 14.06
CA LEU A 78 1.24 2.18 14.56
C LEU A 78 2.02 1.93 15.84
N ASP A 79 1.30 1.56 16.89
CA ASP A 79 1.91 1.16 18.17
C ASP A 79 2.47 -0.24 18.07
N GLY A 80 3.63 -0.45 18.68
CA GLY A 80 4.27 -1.76 18.66
C GLY A 80 3.70 -2.75 19.69
N PRO A 81 3.94 -4.04 19.50
CA PRO A 81 4.58 -4.65 18.34
C PRO A 81 3.71 -4.60 17.08
N VAL A 82 4.35 -4.45 15.91
CA VAL A 82 3.69 -4.29 14.62
C VAL A 82 3.97 -5.50 13.74
N THR A 83 2.93 -6.14 13.22
CA THR A 83 3.04 -7.21 12.22
C THR A 83 2.92 -6.65 10.81
N VAL A 84 3.34 -7.41 9.80
CA VAL A 84 3.12 -7.07 8.39
C VAL A 84 1.62 -6.90 8.14
N LYS A 85 0.79 -7.79 8.68
CA LYS A 85 -0.68 -7.71 8.58
C LYS A 85 -1.23 -6.39 9.11
N ASN A 86 -0.78 -5.94 10.28
CA ASN A 86 -1.22 -4.66 10.84
C ASN A 86 -0.93 -3.49 9.91
N ILE A 87 0.24 -3.50 9.26
CA ILE A 87 0.61 -2.46 8.30
C ILE A 87 -0.34 -2.47 7.11
N LEU A 88 -0.54 -3.63 6.49
CA LEU A 88 -1.37 -3.76 5.29
C LEU A 88 -2.84 -3.43 5.57
N GLU A 89 -3.38 -3.86 6.71
CA GLU A 89 -4.74 -3.51 7.15
C GLU A 89 -4.89 -2.01 7.39
N THR A 90 -3.91 -1.38 8.01
CA THR A 90 -3.91 0.07 8.23
C THR A 90 -3.90 0.84 6.92
N LEU A 91 -3.08 0.41 5.95
CA LEU A 91 -3.05 1.00 4.61
C LEU A 91 -4.38 0.84 3.89
N TYR A 92 -4.94 -0.38 3.89
CA TYR A 92 -6.24 -0.63 3.27
C TYR A 92 -7.33 0.25 3.87
N HIS A 93 -7.41 0.32 5.19
CA HIS A 93 -8.39 1.14 5.90
C HIS A 93 -8.24 2.62 5.56
N PHE A 94 -7.02 3.13 5.60
CA PHE A 94 -6.76 4.55 5.28
C PHE A 94 -7.23 4.89 3.86
N TYR A 95 -6.81 4.12 2.87
CA TYR A 95 -7.12 4.46 1.47
C TYR A 95 -8.57 4.22 1.08
N ASN A 96 -9.22 3.18 1.63
CA ASN A 96 -10.53 2.73 1.13
C ASN A 96 -11.69 3.02 2.08
N VAL A 97 -11.44 3.24 3.36
CA VAL A 97 -12.50 3.41 4.39
C VAL A 97 -12.50 4.83 4.95
N GLU A 98 -11.35 5.44 5.20
CA GLU A 98 -11.30 6.80 5.70
C GLU A 98 -11.76 7.80 4.64
N GLU A 99 -12.63 8.72 5.06
CA GLU A 99 -13.09 9.80 4.22
C GLU A 99 -12.01 10.89 4.09
N VAL A 100 -11.97 11.51 2.92
CA VAL A 100 -11.06 12.62 2.67
C VAL A 100 -11.38 13.78 3.60
N ASN A 101 -10.38 14.18 4.39
CA ASN A 101 -10.47 15.33 5.27
C ASN A 101 -10.29 16.64 4.47
N MET A 102 -11.32 17.50 4.48
CA MET A 102 -11.29 18.75 3.73
C MET A 102 -10.22 19.72 4.25
N ASP A 103 -9.89 19.69 5.55
CA ASP A 103 -8.85 20.56 6.12
C ASP A 103 -7.45 20.20 5.60
N ILE A 104 -7.21 18.92 5.33
CA ILE A 104 -5.99 18.46 4.70
C ILE A 104 -6.05 18.75 3.19
N LEU A 105 -7.15 18.41 2.53
CA LEU A 105 -7.31 18.52 1.08
C LEU A 105 -7.15 19.96 0.58
N LYS A 106 -7.64 20.96 1.31
CA LYS A 106 -7.52 22.38 0.92
C LYS A 106 -6.07 22.87 0.81
N ASN A 107 -5.15 22.24 1.54
CA ASN A 107 -3.73 22.58 1.55
C ASN A 107 -2.92 21.86 0.46
N ILE A 108 -3.56 20.90 -0.24
CA ILE A 108 -2.94 20.19 -1.36
C ILE A 108 -3.11 21.05 -2.63
N PRO A 109 -2.02 21.40 -3.34
CA PRO A 109 -2.10 22.13 -4.60
C PRO A 109 -2.87 21.33 -5.66
N ASP A 110 -3.59 22.02 -6.53
CA ASP A 110 -4.20 21.38 -7.69
C ASP A 110 -3.12 20.76 -8.57
N ASP A 111 -3.34 19.54 -9.03
CA ASP A 111 -2.42 18.85 -9.93
C ASP A 111 -2.68 19.20 -11.41
N CYS A 112 -1.73 18.86 -12.28
CA CYS A 112 -1.83 19.13 -13.71
C CYS A 112 -2.92 18.31 -14.41
N PHE A 113 -3.48 17.28 -13.75
CA PHE A 113 -4.56 16.43 -14.26
C PHE A 113 -5.93 16.81 -13.71
N HIS A 114 -6.00 17.83 -12.90
CA HIS A 114 -7.22 18.31 -12.24
C HIS A 114 -7.89 17.31 -11.28
N TYR A 115 -7.25 16.22 -10.92
CA TYR A 115 -7.81 15.26 -9.97
C TYR A 115 -8.11 15.88 -8.61
N VAL A 116 -7.15 16.61 -8.07
CA VAL A 116 -7.31 17.28 -6.76
C VAL A 116 -8.36 18.36 -6.84
N ARG A 117 -8.39 19.15 -7.92
CA ARG A 117 -9.39 20.19 -8.13
C ARG A 117 -10.80 19.61 -8.19
N ASN A 118 -10.97 18.53 -8.95
CA ASN A 118 -12.26 17.83 -9.05
C ASN A 118 -12.69 17.25 -7.70
N MET A 119 -11.74 16.68 -6.95
CA MET A 119 -11.99 16.16 -5.62
C MET A 119 -12.46 17.25 -4.66
N LYS A 120 -11.77 18.39 -4.63
CA LYS A 120 -12.15 19.55 -3.81
C LYS A 120 -13.59 20.01 -4.14
N THR A 121 -13.95 20.04 -5.41
CA THR A 121 -15.30 20.39 -5.85
C THR A 121 -16.34 19.38 -5.36
N LYS A 122 -16.06 18.09 -5.48
CA LYS A 122 -16.96 17.02 -5.06
C LYS A 122 -17.19 17.04 -3.55
N VAL A 123 -16.13 17.20 -2.77
CA VAL A 123 -16.21 17.25 -1.30
C VAL A 123 -16.99 18.51 -0.85
N LYS A 124 -16.76 19.65 -1.46
CA LYS A 124 -17.54 20.87 -1.19
C LYS A 124 -19.03 20.72 -1.45
N ARG A 125 -19.40 19.84 -2.40
CA ARG A 125 -20.80 19.50 -2.72
C ARG A 125 -21.39 18.41 -1.84
N GLY A 126 -20.66 17.99 -0.80
CA GLY A 126 -21.11 16.97 0.16
C GLY A 126 -20.93 15.54 -0.31
N LYS A 127 -20.17 15.27 -1.37
CA LYS A 127 -19.83 13.90 -1.76
C LYS A 127 -18.78 13.31 -0.84
N VAL A 128 -19.02 12.08 -0.39
CA VAL A 128 -18.03 11.30 0.37
C VAL A 128 -17.00 10.76 -0.61
N MET A 129 -15.73 11.07 -0.35
CA MET A 129 -14.60 10.63 -1.15
C MET A 129 -13.58 9.95 -0.25
N HIS A 130 -12.83 9.01 -0.80
CA HIS A 130 -11.78 8.27 -0.10
C HIS A 130 -10.41 8.62 -0.64
N TRP A 131 -9.37 8.43 0.13
CA TRP A 131 -8.00 8.78 -0.27
C TRP A 131 -7.53 8.02 -1.51
N ILE A 132 -8.05 6.81 -1.74
CA ILE A 132 -7.75 6.04 -2.96
C ILE A 132 -8.12 6.80 -4.24
N ASP A 133 -9.14 7.63 -4.19
CA ASP A 133 -9.62 8.39 -5.35
C ASP A 133 -8.62 9.45 -5.83
N LEU A 134 -7.68 9.86 -4.99
CA LEU A 134 -6.59 10.77 -5.35
C LEU A 134 -5.39 10.07 -5.98
N MET A 135 -5.29 8.75 -5.87
CA MET A 135 -4.09 8.01 -6.26
C MET A 135 -3.99 7.78 -7.78
N GLY A 136 -5.09 7.91 -8.52
CA GLY A 136 -5.09 7.91 -9.97
C GLY A 136 -4.43 6.69 -10.62
N GLY A 137 -4.64 5.49 -10.09
CA GLY A 137 -4.06 4.25 -10.59
C GLY A 137 -2.67 3.89 -10.04
N LYS A 138 -2.07 4.75 -9.22
CA LYS A 138 -0.83 4.44 -8.50
C LYS A 138 -1.16 3.65 -7.22
N ILE A 139 -1.45 2.37 -7.39
CA ILE A 139 -2.06 1.53 -6.37
C ILE A 139 -1.30 0.25 -6.07
N PHE A 140 -0.29 -0.09 -6.86
CA PHE A 140 0.50 -1.32 -6.64
C PHE A 140 1.47 -1.13 -5.47
N PHE A 141 1.40 -2.03 -4.51
CA PHE A 141 2.32 -2.05 -3.39
C PHE A 141 3.72 -2.49 -3.84
N GLU A 142 4.71 -1.63 -3.63
CA GLU A 142 6.12 -1.89 -3.98
C GLU A 142 7.03 -1.98 -2.75
N GLY A 143 6.44 -2.03 -1.56
CA GLY A 143 7.17 -2.18 -0.32
C GLY A 143 7.41 -0.86 0.42
N PHE A 144 8.32 -0.91 1.36
CA PHE A 144 8.69 0.22 2.22
C PHE A 144 10.17 0.55 2.09
N ARG A 145 10.48 1.83 2.15
CA ARG A 145 11.84 2.33 2.29
C ARG A 145 12.02 2.92 3.69
N ARG A 146 13.00 2.42 4.43
CA ARG A 146 13.37 3.01 5.72
C ARG A 146 13.99 4.40 5.48
N ILE A 147 13.49 5.40 6.17
CA ILE A 147 13.95 6.79 6.05
C ILE A 147 14.42 7.37 7.38
N GLY A 148 14.26 6.65 8.47
CA GLY A 148 14.68 7.06 9.81
C GLY A 148 14.54 5.93 10.81
N GLU A 149 14.77 6.23 12.07
CA GLU A 149 14.53 5.28 13.15
C GLU A 149 13.02 5.03 13.27
N ASN A 150 12.61 3.77 13.08
CA ASN A 150 11.20 3.35 13.09
C ASN A 150 10.30 4.14 12.14
N THR A 151 10.88 4.76 11.12
CA THR A 151 10.14 5.56 10.13
C THR A 151 10.36 5.00 8.72
N TYR A 152 9.25 4.76 8.03
CA TYR A 152 9.24 4.13 6.72
C TYR A 152 8.38 4.92 5.74
N TYR A 153 8.81 4.96 4.50
CA TYR A 153 8.06 5.54 3.40
C TYR A 153 7.45 4.44 2.54
N LEU A 154 6.15 4.54 2.26
CA LEU A 154 5.43 3.62 1.37
C LEU A 154 5.75 3.92 -0.09
N ASN A 155 6.20 2.91 -0.82
CA ASN A 155 6.36 2.96 -2.26
C ASN A 155 5.14 2.34 -2.95
N LEU A 156 4.54 3.08 -3.87
CA LEU A 156 3.44 2.64 -4.71
C LEU A 156 3.78 2.82 -6.18
N GLY A 157 3.48 1.81 -6.98
CA GLY A 157 3.62 1.79 -8.42
C GLY A 157 2.28 1.90 -9.17
N SER A 158 2.37 2.05 -10.48
CA SER A 158 1.22 2.14 -11.40
C SER A 158 1.29 1.10 -12.50
#